data_48c0f4da079cf02ed2e4d41f6ce8257b
#
_entry.id   48c0f4da079cf02ed2e4d41f6ce8257b
#
_cell.length_a   1.000
_cell.length_b   1.000
_cell.length_c   1.000
_cell.angle_alpha   90.00
_cell.angle_beta   90.00
_cell.angle_gamma   90.00
#
_symmetry.space_group_name_H-M   'P 1'
#
loop_
_entity.id
_entity.type
_entity.pdbx_description
1 polymer ?
#
loop_
_entity_poly.entity_id
_entity_poly.type
_entity_poly.pdbx_seq_one_letter_code
_entity_poly.pdbx_strand_id
1 'polypeptide(L)'
;MTLLNDIQVWTVACGYDRLLPGRGVGVLLDNGEQAALFRLDDGTLRAVGNIDPFSGAAVLSRGIVGDRGGRAVVQSPIKKQAFNLDDGVCLDDPTVSVPVYATRITDGGEVQVGRPQS
;
A
#
# COMPACT_ATOMS: atom_id res chain seq x y z
N MET A 1 -11.55 -24.43 6.40
CA MET A 1 -10.40 -24.32 7.33
C MET A 1 -9.59 -23.07 6.99
N THR A 2 -9.26 -22.31 7.99
CA THR A 2 -8.45 -21.11 7.80
C THR A 2 -6.97 -21.49 7.74
N LEU A 3 -6.28 -21.02 6.71
CA LEU A 3 -4.84 -21.21 6.59
C LEU A 3 -4.13 -20.17 7.43
N LEU A 4 -2.92 -20.47 7.94
CA LEU A 4 -2.17 -19.52 8.74
C LEU A 4 -1.87 -18.23 8.00
N ASN A 5 -1.64 -18.30 6.68
CA ASN A 5 -1.37 -17.12 5.87
C ASN A 5 -2.62 -16.26 5.63
N ASP A 6 -3.83 -16.73 6.00
CA ASP A 6 -5.04 -15.91 5.96
C ASP A 6 -5.18 -15.04 7.21
N ILE A 7 -4.38 -15.31 8.24
CA ILE A 7 -4.43 -14.57 9.49
C ILE A 7 -3.59 -13.31 9.33
N GLN A 8 -4.19 -12.17 9.63
CA GLN A 8 -3.53 -10.87 9.53
C GLN A 8 -3.15 -10.36 10.92
N VAL A 9 -1.98 -9.74 10.99
CA VAL A 9 -1.56 -8.94 12.14
C VAL A 9 -1.81 -7.49 11.78
N TRP A 10 -2.67 -6.81 12.53
CA TRP A 10 -3.16 -5.48 12.19
C TRP A 10 -2.37 -4.40 12.92
N THR A 11 -1.97 -3.38 12.18
CA THR A 11 -1.30 -2.20 12.71
C THR A 11 -2.20 -1.00 12.47
N VAL A 12 -2.44 -0.21 13.52
CA VAL A 12 -3.21 1.02 13.43
C VAL A 12 -2.40 2.05 12.66
N ALA A 13 -3.00 2.66 11.65
CA ALA A 13 -2.35 3.69 10.84
C ALA A 13 -2.84 5.08 11.24
N CYS A 14 -4.12 5.38 11.01
CA CYS A 14 -4.67 6.71 11.25
C CYS A 14 -6.20 6.66 11.15
N GLY A 15 -6.85 7.79 11.42
CA GLY A 15 -8.27 7.94 11.11
C GLY A 15 -8.48 8.06 9.60
N TYR A 16 -9.57 7.50 9.11
CA TYR A 16 -9.87 7.49 7.67
C TYR A 16 -9.96 8.91 7.09
N ASP A 17 -10.58 9.83 7.82
CA ASP A 17 -10.72 11.22 7.36
C ASP A 17 -9.43 12.01 7.34
N ARG A 18 -8.35 11.44 7.86
CA ARG A 18 -7.02 12.06 7.72
C ARG A 18 -6.35 11.70 6.41
N LEU A 19 -6.87 10.70 5.69
CA LEU A 19 -6.32 10.31 4.40
C LEU A 19 -6.97 11.15 3.31
N LEU A 20 -6.14 11.85 2.54
CA LEU A 20 -6.60 12.62 1.40
C LEU A 20 -6.60 11.73 0.15
N PRO A 21 -7.64 11.81 -0.69
CA PRO A 21 -7.67 11.03 -1.93
C PRO A 21 -6.45 11.28 -2.80
N GLY A 22 -5.85 10.21 -3.31
CA GLY A 22 -4.69 10.29 -4.17
C GLY A 22 -3.37 10.53 -3.45
N ARG A 23 -3.39 10.62 -2.11
CA ARG A 23 -2.18 10.81 -1.32
C ARG A 23 -1.91 9.60 -0.44
N GLY A 24 -0.61 9.34 -0.22
CA GLY A 24 -0.17 8.24 0.59
C GLY A 24 0.42 8.67 1.92
N VAL A 25 0.40 7.75 2.87
CA VAL A 25 1.11 7.90 4.14
C VAL A 25 1.94 6.65 4.38
N GLY A 26 3.11 6.83 5.00
CA GLY A 26 3.94 5.70 5.42
C GLY A 26 3.44 5.14 6.75
N VAL A 27 3.39 3.83 6.85
CA VAL A 27 2.95 3.12 8.06
C VAL A 27 4.04 2.13 8.46
N LEU A 28 4.54 2.25 9.68
CA LEU A 28 5.51 1.30 10.21
C LEU A 28 4.74 0.14 10.84
N LEU A 29 4.95 -1.06 10.31
CA LEU A 29 4.30 -2.27 10.80
C LEU A 29 5.04 -2.83 12.00
N ASP A 30 4.39 -3.73 12.72
CA ASP A 30 4.93 -4.29 13.96
C ASP A 30 6.21 -5.11 13.75
N ASN A 31 6.43 -5.64 12.55
CA ASN A 31 7.63 -6.42 12.21
C ASN A 31 8.76 -5.58 11.62
N GLY A 32 8.60 -4.24 11.60
CA GLY A 32 9.62 -3.34 11.05
C GLY A 32 9.47 -3.05 9.56
N GLU A 33 8.59 -3.75 8.86
CA GLU A 33 8.30 -3.41 7.47
C GLU A 33 7.56 -2.08 7.38
N GLN A 34 7.66 -1.41 6.23
CA GLN A 34 6.97 -0.16 6.00
C GLN A 34 5.95 -0.33 4.88
N ALA A 35 4.73 0.11 5.13
CA ALA A 35 3.68 0.13 4.12
C ALA A 35 3.43 1.55 3.65
N ALA A 36 3.05 1.68 2.38
CA ALA A 36 2.50 2.90 1.82
C ALA A 36 0.99 2.72 1.71
N LEU A 37 0.25 3.51 2.47
CA LEU A 37 -1.21 3.44 2.54
C LEU A 37 -1.81 4.57 1.72
N PHE A 38 -2.74 4.24 0.82
CA PHE A 38 -3.38 5.20 -0.07
C PHE A 38 -4.89 5.12 0.05
N ARG A 39 -5.53 6.28 -0.05
CA ARG A 39 -6.96 6.40 -0.28
C ARG A 39 -7.16 6.78 -1.74
N LEU A 40 -7.92 5.95 -2.47
CA LEU A 40 -8.21 6.23 -3.88
C LEU A 40 -9.37 7.21 -4.00
N ASP A 41 -9.59 7.74 -5.22
CA ASP A 41 -10.64 8.73 -5.46
C ASP A 41 -12.04 8.18 -5.17
N ASP A 42 -12.24 6.86 -5.33
CA ASP A 42 -13.52 6.21 -5.01
C ASP A 42 -13.69 5.92 -3.51
N GLY A 43 -12.73 6.30 -2.68
CA GLY A 43 -12.78 6.11 -1.24
C GLY A 43 -12.22 4.79 -0.74
N THR A 44 -11.85 3.87 -1.64
CA THR A 44 -11.25 2.59 -1.24
C THR A 44 -9.80 2.77 -0.84
N LEU A 45 -9.28 1.80 -0.07
CA LEU A 45 -7.94 1.82 0.46
C LEU A 45 -7.05 0.81 -0.24
N ARG A 46 -5.77 1.16 -0.38
CA ARG A 46 -4.74 0.24 -0.86
C ARG A 46 -3.49 0.42 -0.02
N ALA A 47 -2.77 -0.68 0.25
CA ALA A 47 -1.51 -0.62 0.97
C ALA A 47 -0.51 -1.56 0.30
N VAL A 48 0.65 -1.02 -0.03
CA VAL A 48 1.75 -1.77 -0.64
C VAL A 48 3.04 -1.46 0.12
N GLY A 49 4.10 -2.21 -0.16
CA GLY A 49 5.42 -1.89 0.43
C GLY A 49 5.85 -0.48 0.08
N ASN A 50 6.45 0.21 1.06
CA ASN A 50 6.87 1.61 0.87
C ASN A 50 8.25 1.73 0.22
N ILE A 51 9.02 0.65 0.20
CA ILE A 51 10.38 0.68 -0.36
C ILE A 51 10.30 0.49 -1.88
N ASP A 52 10.81 1.48 -2.62
CA ASP A 52 10.97 1.38 -4.07
C ASP A 52 12.10 0.39 -4.36
N PRO A 53 11.81 -0.77 -4.99
CA PRO A 53 12.84 -1.79 -5.20
C PRO A 53 13.93 -1.37 -6.18
N PHE A 54 13.71 -0.36 -7.01
CA PHE A 54 14.70 0.14 -7.95
C PHE A 54 15.69 1.09 -7.30
N SER A 55 15.28 1.86 -6.29
CA SER A 55 16.14 2.82 -5.61
C SER A 55 16.53 2.39 -4.20
N GLY A 56 15.78 1.48 -3.59
CA GLY A 56 15.96 1.09 -2.20
C GLY A 56 15.45 2.11 -1.19
N ALA A 57 14.81 3.19 -1.64
CA ALA A 57 14.35 4.26 -0.77
C ALA A 57 12.89 4.05 -0.36
N ALA A 58 12.55 4.46 0.86
CA ALA A 58 11.20 4.36 1.43
C ALA A 58 10.36 5.56 0.95
N VAL A 59 9.92 5.54 -0.31
CA VAL A 59 9.34 6.73 -0.95
C VAL A 59 8.02 6.47 -1.67
N LEU A 60 7.51 5.23 -1.75
CA LEU A 60 6.30 4.98 -2.54
C LEU A 60 5.09 5.73 -1.95
N SER A 61 5.04 5.96 -0.64
CA SER A 61 3.99 6.76 -0.03
C SER A 61 3.98 8.22 -0.53
N ARG A 62 5.07 8.68 -1.10
CA ARG A 62 5.19 10.02 -1.70
C ARG A 62 4.99 10.01 -3.20
N GLY A 63 4.67 8.85 -3.78
CA GLY A 63 4.48 8.71 -5.20
C GLY A 63 3.16 9.30 -5.67
N ILE A 64 3.01 9.35 -6.98
CA ILE A 64 1.81 9.89 -7.63
C ILE A 64 0.86 8.73 -7.92
N VAL A 65 -0.32 8.79 -7.33
CA VAL A 65 -1.39 7.82 -7.61
C VAL A 65 -2.06 8.20 -8.92
N GLY A 66 -2.29 7.21 -9.76
CA GLY A 66 -2.93 7.42 -11.04
C GLY A 66 -3.66 6.18 -11.51
N ASP A 67 -4.00 6.19 -12.78
CA ASP A 67 -4.73 5.11 -13.43
C ASP A 67 -4.04 4.78 -14.75
N ARG A 68 -3.77 3.50 -14.97
CA ARG A 68 -3.24 3.01 -16.25
C ARG A 68 -4.15 1.88 -16.73
N GLY A 69 -4.95 2.18 -17.76
CA GLY A 69 -5.83 1.19 -18.36
C GLY A 69 -6.85 0.62 -17.38
N GLY A 70 -7.39 1.44 -16.49
CA GLY A 70 -8.35 1.02 -15.49
C GLY A 70 -7.74 0.44 -14.22
N ARG A 71 -6.42 0.44 -14.10
CA ARG A 71 -5.72 -0.09 -12.93
C ARG A 71 -5.19 1.06 -12.07
N ALA A 72 -5.49 1.00 -10.78
CA ALA A 72 -4.93 1.96 -9.83
C ALA A 72 -3.43 1.68 -9.67
N VAL A 73 -2.61 2.72 -9.83
CA VAL A 73 -1.14 2.60 -9.75
C VAL A 73 -0.57 3.71 -8.89
N VAL A 74 0.64 3.47 -8.37
CA VAL A 74 1.46 4.52 -7.79
C VAL A 74 2.77 4.58 -8.57
N GLN A 75 3.16 5.80 -8.97
CA GLN A 75 4.44 6.03 -9.65
C GLN A 75 5.47 6.50 -8.66
N SER A 76 6.63 5.82 -8.62
CA SER A 76 7.73 6.22 -7.74
C SER A 76 8.21 7.63 -8.07
N PRO A 77 8.44 8.48 -7.05
CA PRO A 77 8.97 9.84 -7.31
C PRO A 77 10.43 9.85 -7.74
N ILE A 78 11.17 8.76 -7.52
CA ILE A 78 12.60 8.72 -7.82
C ILE A 78 12.84 8.11 -9.20
N LYS A 79 12.45 6.85 -9.39
CA LYS A 79 12.73 6.12 -10.63
C LYS A 79 11.58 6.14 -11.62
N LYS A 80 10.41 6.62 -11.20
CA LYS A 80 9.20 6.81 -12.01
C LYS A 80 8.56 5.54 -12.55
N GLN A 81 8.97 4.37 -12.10
CA GLN A 81 8.25 3.14 -12.40
C GLN A 81 6.91 3.13 -11.67
N ALA A 82 5.89 2.54 -12.31
CA ALA A 82 4.55 2.44 -11.77
C ALA A 82 4.29 1.04 -11.23
N PHE A 83 3.66 0.97 -10.05
CA PHE A 83 3.29 -0.28 -9.40
C PHE A 83 1.78 -0.37 -9.30
N ASN A 84 1.24 -1.53 -9.67
CA ASN A 84 -0.18 -1.81 -9.53
C ASN A 84 -0.52 -1.90 -8.04
N LEU A 85 -1.52 -1.14 -7.60
CA LEU A 85 -1.90 -1.09 -6.19
C LEU A 85 -2.72 -2.31 -5.75
N ASP A 86 -3.22 -3.11 -6.69
CA ASP A 86 -3.97 -4.32 -6.35
C ASP A 86 -3.06 -5.54 -6.13
N ASP A 87 -2.01 -5.71 -6.95
CA ASP A 87 -1.14 -6.87 -6.88
C ASP A 87 0.34 -6.53 -6.61
N GLY A 88 0.70 -5.25 -6.60
CA GLY A 88 2.07 -4.82 -6.33
C GLY A 88 3.04 -4.99 -7.49
N VAL A 89 2.59 -5.47 -8.63
CA VAL A 89 3.49 -5.75 -9.77
C VAL A 89 3.84 -4.45 -10.48
N CYS A 90 5.12 -4.28 -10.82
CA CYS A 90 5.58 -3.14 -11.59
C CYS A 90 5.08 -3.26 -13.04
N LEU A 91 4.41 -2.22 -13.55
CA LEU A 91 3.91 -2.23 -14.91
C LEU A 91 5.03 -2.06 -15.95
N ASP A 92 6.14 -1.44 -15.54
CA ASP A 92 7.28 -1.21 -16.42
C ASP A 92 8.26 -2.39 -16.43
N ASP A 93 8.20 -3.26 -15.41
CA ASP A 93 9.02 -4.47 -15.33
C ASP A 93 8.26 -5.53 -14.51
N PRO A 94 7.49 -6.42 -15.15
CA PRO A 94 6.66 -7.40 -14.44
C PRO A 94 7.42 -8.42 -13.61
N THR A 95 8.76 -8.48 -13.72
CA THR A 95 9.57 -9.35 -12.85
C THR A 95 9.80 -8.74 -11.47
N VAL A 96 9.45 -7.47 -11.28
CA VAL A 96 9.64 -6.74 -10.04
C VAL A 96 8.27 -6.45 -9.42
N SER A 97 8.16 -6.64 -8.12
CA SER A 97 6.92 -6.35 -7.38
C SER A 97 7.23 -5.87 -5.98
N VAL A 98 6.24 -5.25 -5.37
CA VAL A 98 6.27 -4.88 -3.94
C VAL A 98 5.21 -5.69 -3.21
N PRO A 99 5.36 -5.90 -1.89
CA PRO A 99 4.32 -6.59 -1.12
C PRO A 99 3.01 -5.81 -1.15
N VAL A 100 1.91 -6.54 -1.01
CA VAL A 100 0.57 -5.96 -0.86
C VAL A 100 0.05 -6.34 0.51
N TYR A 101 -0.53 -5.37 1.22
CA TYR A 101 -1.05 -5.56 2.57
C TYR A 101 -2.55 -5.38 2.58
N ALA A 102 -3.22 -6.08 3.51
CA ALA A 102 -4.64 -5.93 3.71
C ALA A 102 -4.95 -4.56 4.37
N THR A 103 -6.13 -4.04 4.14
CA THR A 103 -6.61 -2.82 4.78
C THR A 103 -8.00 -3.06 5.34
N ARG A 104 -8.34 -2.35 6.42
CA ARG A 104 -9.70 -2.33 6.93
C ARG A 104 -9.95 -1.03 7.68
N ILE A 105 -11.23 -0.69 7.83
CA ILE A 105 -11.68 0.45 8.60
C ILE A 105 -12.53 -0.10 9.75
N THR A 106 -12.21 0.29 10.98
CA THR A 106 -12.98 -0.11 12.15
C THR A 106 -14.26 0.71 12.27
N ASP A 107 -15.18 0.28 13.13
CA ASP A 107 -16.43 1.01 13.37
C ASP A 107 -16.18 2.45 13.82
N GLY A 108 -15.07 2.70 14.49
CA GLY A 108 -14.70 4.05 14.92
C GLY A 108 -14.03 4.89 13.84
N GLY A 109 -13.90 4.39 12.60
CA GLY A 109 -13.27 5.13 11.50
C GLY A 109 -11.75 5.05 11.49
N GLU A 110 -11.17 4.12 12.22
CA GLU A 110 -9.72 3.93 12.28
C GLU A 110 -9.26 2.99 11.17
N VAL A 111 -8.24 3.39 10.43
CA VAL A 111 -7.67 2.57 9.36
C VAL A 111 -6.56 1.69 9.93
N GLN A 112 -6.60 0.44 9.56
CA GLN A 112 -5.59 -0.53 9.95
C GLN A 112 -5.01 -1.22 8.73
N VAL A 113 -3.71 -1.50 8.78
CA VAL A 113 -2.97 -2.24 7.75
C VAL A 113 -2.60 -3.60 8.31
N GLY A 114 -2.89 -4.66 7.56
CA GLY A 114 -2.65 -6.02 7.97
C GLY A 114 -1.55 -6.68 7.16
N ARG A 115 -0.67 -7.37 7.84
CA ARG A 115 0.33 -8.22 7.21
C ARG A 115 0.05 -9.69 7.53
N PRO A 116 0.45 -10.64 6.67
CA PRO A 116 0.33 -12.05 7.02
C PRO A 116 1.10 -12.36 8.30
N GLN A 117 0.56 -13.24 9.11
CA GLN A 117 1.18 -13.61 10.38
C GLN A 117 2.49 -14.38 10.19
N SER A 118 2.60 -15.20 9.19
CA SER A 118 3.79 -16.02 8.93
C SER A 118 4.85 -15.29 8.13
#